data_d54cb24d5c3d97d8afa96d8decefc782
#
_entry.id   d54cb24d5c3d97d8afa96d8decefc782
#
_cell.length_a   1.000
_cell.length_b   1.000
_cell.length_c   1.000
_cell.angle_alpha   90.00
_cell.angle_beta   90.00
_cell.angle_gamma   90.00
#
_symmetry.space_group_name_H-M   'P 1'
#
loop_
_entity.id
_entity.type
_entity.pdbx_description
1 polymer ?
#
loop_
_entity_poly.entity_id
_entity_poly.type
_entity_poly.pdbx_seq_one_letter_code
_entity_poly.pdbx_strand_id
1 'polypeptide(L)'
;MTIRLYDTAARAKRVFEPQDPARVTMNVCGPTVYNYAHIGNARPPIVFDVLRRLLERVYGDGSVEYARNITDIEDKIIAASLETGEPIDAITQKYARIYNEDIAALNVIPPTIEPWATDHVQEMIDITETLVRRGYAYVGKQGVWFSVKSMEDYGKLS
;
A
#
# COMPACT_ATOMS: atom_id res chain seq x y z
N MET A 1 -25.69 3.59 -11.79
CA MET A 1 -25.25 2.19 -11.57
C MET A 1 -24.86 2.06 -10.10
N THR A 2 -25.28 0.98 -9.41
CA THR A 2 -24.96 0.80 -7.98
C THR A 2 -23.81 -0.17 -7.85
N ILE A 3 -22.69 0.28 -7.26
CA ILE A 3 -21.53 -0.54 -6.97
C ILE A 3 -21.70 -1.18 -5.59
N ARG A 4 -21.41 -2.47 -5.48
CA ARG A 4 -21.41 -3.20 -4.21
C ARG A 4 -20.05 -3.85 -3.99
N LEU A 5 -19.41 -3.54 -2.86
CA LEU A 5 -18.12 -4.10 -2.47
C LEU A 5 -18.28 -4.95 -1.21
N TYR A 6 -17.42 -5.95 -1.07
CA TYR A 6 -17.34 -6.71 0.17
C TYR A 6 -16.61 -5.87 1.22
N ASP A 7 -17.29 -5.64 2.33
CA ASP A 7 -16.76 -4.94 3.50
C ASP A 7 -16.35 -5.99 4.53
N THR A 8 -15.04 -6.08 4.81
CA THR A 8 -14.48 -7.06 5.74
C THR A 8 -14.97 -6.81 7.17
N ALA A 9 -15.09 -5.55 7.59
CA ALA A 9 -15.58 -5.21 8.93
C ALA A 9 -17.04 -5.61 9.13
N ALA A 10 -17.89 -5.42 8.10
CA ALA A 10 -19.29 -5.81 8.13
C ALA A 10 -19.51 -7.29 7.74
N ARG A 11 -18.49 -7.98 7.21
CA ARG A 11 -18.53 -9.35 6.67
C ARG A 11 -19.65 -9.55 5.63
N ALA A 12 -19.97 -8.51 4.85
CA ALA A 12 -21.08 -8.50 3.90
C ALA A 12 -20.78 -7.62 2.68
N LYS A 13 -21.45 -7.89 1.55
CA LYS A 13 -21.48 -6.97 0.42
C LYS A 13 -22.39 -5.79 0.72
N ARG A 14 -21.83 -4.58 0.71
CA ARG A 14 -22.55 -3.32 0.95
C ARG A 14 -22.53 -2.46 -0.30
N VAL A 15 -23.50 -1.56 -0.42
CA VAL A 15 -23.46 -0.48 -1.40
C VAL A 15 -22.24 0.40 -1.08
N PHE A 16 -21.46 0.69 -2.09
CA PHE A 16 -20.34 1.61 -1.96
C PHE A 16 -20.86 3.04 -2.15
N GLU A 17 -20.65 3.86 -1.14
CA GLU A 17 -20.97 5.28 -1.11
C GLU A 17 -19.71 6.03 -0.71
N PRO A 18 -19.04 6.75 -1.65
CA PRO A 18 -17.86 7.53 -1.32
C PRO A 18 -18.23 8.73 -0.44
N GLN A 19 -17.33 9.14 0.43
CA GLN A 19 -17.52 10.35 1.25
C GLN A 19 -17.65 11.60 0.38
N ASP A 20 -16.90 11.65 -0.71
CA ASP A 20 -16.98 12.68 -1.74
C ASP A 20 -17.02 12.03 -3.13
N PRO A 21 -18.15 12.10 -3.84
CA PRO A 21 -18.26 11.57 -5.19
C PRO A 21 -17.35 12.24 -6.23
N ALA A 22 -16.92 13.47 -5.99
CA ALA A 22 -15.99 14.19 -6.85
C ALA A 22 -14.53 13.79 -6.59
N ARG A 23 -14.23 13.16 -5.44
CA ARG A 23 -12.89 12.73 -5.03
C ARG A 23 -12.95 11.40 -4.29
N VAL A 24 -13.07 10.33 -5.04
CA VAL A 24 -13.06 8.98 -4.49
C VAL A 24 -11.61 8.55 -4.21
N THR A 25 -11.25 8.40 -2.94
CA THR A 25 -9.90 7.97 -2.56
C THR A 25 -9.80 6.46 -2.49
N MET A 26 -8.74 5.91 -3.09
CA MET A 26 -8.43 4.49 -3.08
C MET A 26 -6.96 4.26 -2.73
N ASN A 27 -6.68 3.44 -1.72
CA ASN A 27 -5.33 3.08 -1.32
C ASN A 27 -5.12 1.57 -1.40
N VAL A 28 -4.05 1.14 -2.06
CA VAL A 28 -3.69 -0.26 -2.24
C VAL A 28 -2.22 -0.46 -1.94
N CYS A 29 -1.89 -1.55 -1.21
CA CYS A 29 -0.51 -1.92 -0.97
C CYS A 29 0.22 -2.21 -2.29
N GLY A 30 1.39 -1.61 -2.46
CA GLY A 30 2.27 -1.85 -3.59
C GLY A 30 3.29 -2.95 -3.36
N PRO A 31 4.26 -3.11 -4.26
CA PRO A 31 5.28 -4.15 -4.16
C PRO A 31 6.38 -3.80 -3.16
N THR A 32 7.05 -4.85 -2.65
CA THR A 32 8.40 -4.75 -2.07
C THR A 32 9.41 -5.01 -3.19
N VAL A 33 10.27 -4.04 -3.46
CA VAL A 33 11.07 -4.00 -4.69
C VAL A 33 12.49 -4.51 -4.48
N TYR A 34 12.64 -5.82 -4.28
CA TYR A 34 13.92 -6.48 -4.09
C TYR A 34 14.26 -7.55 -5.15
N ASN A 35 13.28 -7.92 -6.00
CA ASN A 35 13.43 -8.94 -7.01
C ASN A 35 12.36 -8.77 -8.11
N TYR A 36 12.45 -9.53 -9.19
CA TYR A 36 11.44 -9.57 -10.23
C TYR A 36 10.07 -9.94 -9.69
N ALA A 37 9.03 -9.30 -10.24
CA ALA A 37 7.66 -9.66 -9.95
C ALA A 37 7.29 -11.01 -10.58
N HIS A 38 6.38 -11.73 -9.94
CA HIS A 38 5.73 -12.89 -10.54
C HIS A 38 4.24 -12.60 -10.75
N ILE A 39 3.53 -13.48 -11.45
CA ILE A 39 2.09 -13.25 -11.79
C ILE A 39 1.21 -12.99 -10.56
N GLY A 40 1.57 -13.51 -9.39
CA GLY A 40 0.86 -13.23 -8.14
C GLY A 40 0.97 -11.77 -7.69
N ASN A 41 2.08 -11.09 -8.00
CA ASN A 41 2.26 -9.66 -7.71
C ASN A 41 1.46 -8.78 -8.68
N ALA A 42 1.15 -9.26 -9.88
CA ALA A 42 0.34 -8.55 -10.85
C ALA A 42 -1.17 -8.57 -10.52
N ARG A 43 -1.64 -9.58 -9.78
CA ARG A 43 -3.06 -9.75 -9.47
C ARG A 43 -3.68 -8.54 -8.74
N PRO A 44 -3.13 -8.02 -7.63
CA PRO A 44 -3.70 -6.86 -6.96
C PRO A 44 -3.81 -5.63 -7.86
N PRO A 45 -2.74 -5.15 -8.55
CA PRO A 45 -2.85 -3.97 -9.40
C PRO A 45 -3.87 -4.14 -10.53
N ILE A 46 -4.02 -5.33 -11.14
CA ILE A 46 -5.03 -5.58 -12.18
C ILE A 46 -6.44 -5.48 -11.59
N VAL A 47 -6.70 -6.13 -10.45
CA VAL A 47 -8.02 -6.12 -9.82
C VAL A 47 -8.43 -4.70 -9.42
N PHE A 48 -7.51 -3.93 -8.85
CA PHE A 48 -7.79 -2.57 -8.42
C PHE A 48 -7.81 -1.57 -9.57
N ASP A 49 -7.13 -1.83 -10.68
CA ASP A 49 -7.30 -1.05 -11.92
C ASP A 49 -8.71 -1.21 -12.50
N VAL A 50 -9.23 -2.44 -12.53
CA VAL A 50 -10.63 -2.68 -12.93
C VAL A 50 -11.60 -1.94 -12.02
N LEU A 51 -11.38 -1.98 -10.70
CA LEU A 51 -12.21 -1.21 -9.76
C LEU A 51 -12.10 0.29 -9.99
N ARG A 52 -10.88 0.83 -10.18
CA ARG A 52 -10.66 2.24 -10.51
C ARG A 52 -11.46 2.66 -11.74
N ARG A 53 -11.32 1.94 -12.86
CA ARG A 53 -12.06 2.22 -14.10
C ARG A 53 -13.57 2.17 -13.90
N LEU A 54 -14.06 1.23 -13.09
CA LEU A 54 -15.48 1.14 -12.74
C LEU A 54 -15.94 2.35 -11.93
N LEU A 55 -15.15 2.78 -10.96
CA LEU A 55 -15.45 3.97 -10.14
C LEU A 55 -15.45 5.24 -11.00
N GLU A 56 -14.44 5.43 -11.84
CA GLU A 56 -14.38 6.56 -12.80
C GLU A 56 -15.57 6.55 -13.77
N ARG A 57 -15.99 5.36 -14.21
CA ARG A 57 -17.19 5.25 -15.06
C ARG A 57 -18.48 5.69 -14.37
N VAL A 58 -18.57 5.55 -13.04
CA VAL A 58 -19.77 5.88 -12.26
C VAL A 58 -19.73 7.31 -11.75
N TYR A 59 -18.57 7.77 -11.30
CA TYR A 59 -18.42 9.07 -10.62
C TYR A 59 -17.81 10.17 -11.52
N GLY A 60 -17.32 9.79 -12.70
CA GLY A 60 -16.72 10.69 -13.67
C GLY A 60 -15.21 10.46 -13.85
N ASP A 61 -14.72 10.79 -15.03
CA ASP A 61 -13.30 10.67 -15.36
C ASP A 61 -12.46 11.55 -14.43
N GLY A 62 -11.39 10.96 -13.88
CA GLY A 62 -10.49 11.65 -12.93
C GLY A 62 -11.05 11.83 -11.52
N SER A 63 -12.23 11.29 -11.21
CA SER A 63 -12.79 11.33 -9.86
C SER A 63 -12.06 10.46 -8.83
N VAL A 64 -11.22 9.51 -9.29
CA VAL A 64 -10.52 8.56 -8.41
C VAL A 64 -9.08 9.00 -8.17
N GLU A 65 -8.76 9.35 -6.94
CA GLU A 65 -7.40 9.52 -6.45
C GLU A 65 -6.88 8.18 -5.93
N TYR A 66 -6.04 7.52 -6.71
CA TYR A 66 -5.52 6.18 -6.45
C TYR A 66 -4.07 6.24 -5.98
N ALA A 67 -3.83 5.84 -4.72
CA ALA A 67 -2.50 5.70 -4.15
C ALA A 67 -2.08 4.23 -4.11
N ARG A 68 -0.85 3.94 -4.60
CA ARG A 68 -0.18 2.64 -4.48
C ARG A 68 1.28 2.89 -4.14
N ASN A 69 1.71 2.46 -2.95
CA ASN A 69 3.07 2.71 -2.49
C ASN A 69 4.11 1.80 -3.15
N ILE A 70 5.37 2.19 -3.06
CA ILE A 70 6.55 1.35 -3.25
C ILE A 70 7.18 1.09 -1.87
N THR A 71 7.37 -0.17 -1.51
CA THR A 71 8.11 -0.55 -0.30
C THR A 71 9.56 -0.77 -0.69
N ASP A 72 10.38 0.25 -0.46
CA ASP A 72 11.81 0.31 -0.80
C ASP A 72 12.71 0.20 0.43
N ILE A 73 12.15 -0.07 1.60
CA ILE A 73 12.87 -0.40 2.84
C ILE A 73 12.16 -1.56 3.54
N GLU A 74 12.87 -2.69 3.68
CA GLU A 74 12.37 -3.92 4.32
C GLU A 74 13.53 -4.92 4.47
N ASP A 75 13.41 -5.88 5.39
CA ASP A 75 14.46 -6.85 5.70
C ASP A 75 14.97 -7.63 4.48
N LYS A 76 14.07 -7.97 3.53
CA LYS A 76 14.45 -8.69 2.30
C LYS A 76 15.32 -7.84 1.36
N ILE A 77 15.09 -6.53 1.34
CA ILE A 77 15.91 -5.60 0.55
C ILE A 77 17.31 -5.50 1.16
N ILE A 78 17.37 -5.40 2.49
CA ILE A 78 18.64 -5.38 3.24
C ILE A 78 19.41 -6.69 2.99
N ALA A 79 18.73 -7.84 3.07
CA ALA A 79 19.34 -9.13 2.80
C ALA A 79 19.86 -9.24 1.36
N ALA A 80 19.08 -8.79 0.37
CA ALA A 80 19.50 -8.78 -1.04
C ALA A 80 20.74 -7.89 -1.27
N SER A 81 20.80 -6.72 -0.62
CA SER A 81 21.94 -5.83 -0.69
C SER A 81 23.22 -6.48 -0.09
N LEU A 82 23.08 -7.15 1.05
CA LEU A 82 24.20 -7.86 1.68
C LEU A 82 24.69 -9.05 0.85
N GLU A 83 23.79 -9.76 0.18
CA GLU A 83 24.12 -10.93 -0.68
C GLU A 83 24.79 -10.51 -1.98
N THR A 84 24.30 -9.46 -2.64
CA THR A 84 24.79 -9.01 -3.95
C THR A 84 25.92 -8.01 -3.86
N GLY A 85 26.06 -7.29 -2.74
CA GLY A 85 26.96 -6.14 -2.59
C GLY A 85 26.47 -4.88 -3.30
N GLU A 86 25.28 -4.89 -3.89
CA GLU A 86 24.67 -3.71 -4.52
C GLU A 86 24.07 -2.77 -3.46
N PRO A 87 24.16 -1.44 -3.61
CA PRO A 87 23.48 -0.49 -2.74
C PRO A 87 21.95 -0.69 -2.77
N ILE A 88 21.30 -0.47 -1.62
CA ILE A 88 19.84 -0.63 -1.47
C ILE A 88 19.07 0.18 -2.51
N ASP A 89 19.42 1.44 -2.68
CA ASP A 89 18.78 2.35 -3.64
C ASP A 89 18.92 1.86 -5.10
N ALA A 90 20.08 1.31 -5.47
CA ALA A 90 20.28 0.73 -6.81
C ALA A 90 19.36 -0.48 -7.04
N ILE A 91 19.23 -1.36 -6.05
CA ILE A 91 18.33 -2.53 -6.10
C ILE A 91 16.88 -2.07 -6.23
N THR A 92 16.44 -1.18 -5.34
CA THR A 92 15.04 -0.77 -5.26
C THR A 92 14.59 0.00 -6.50
N GLN A 93 15.38 0.94 -7.00
CA GLN A 93 15.09 1.67 -8.24
C GLN A 93 15.04 0.75 -9.45
N LYS A 94 15.96 -0.21 -9.55
CA LYS A 94 15.97 -1.21 -10.64
C LYS A 94 14.68 -2.02 -10.66
N TYR A 95 14.31 -2.63 -9.53
CA TYR A 95 13.14 -3.50 -9.47
C TYR A 95 11.81 -2.76 -9.47
N ALA A 96 11.75 -1.53 -8.94
CA ALA A 96 10.57 -0.68 -9.08
C ALA A 96 10.29 -0.31 -10.53
N ARG A 97 11.33 0.06 -11.29
CA ARG A 97 11.20 0.35 -12.73
C ARG A 97 10.70 -0.89 -13.49
N ILE A 98 11.34 -2.05 -13.30
CA ILE A 98 10.94 -3.30 -13.95
C ILE A 98 9.49 -3.66 -13.60
N TYR A 99 9.12 -3.56 -12.32
CA TYR A 99 7.76 -3.81 -11.89
C TYR A 99 6.75 -2.90 -12.61
N ASN A 100 7.02 -1.61 -12.68
CA ASN A 100 6.12 -0.66 -13.34
C ASN A 100 6.03 -0.92 -14.85
N GLU A 101 7.13 -1.31 -15.51
CA GLU A 101 7.14 -1.73 -16.92
C GLU A 101 6.28 -2.98 -17.14
N ASP A 102 6.44 -4.01 -16.30
CA ASP A 102 5.68 -5.26 -16.37
C ASP A 102 4.17 -5.03 -16.15
N ILE A 103 3.82 -4.21 -15.16
CA ILE A 103 2.42 -3.89 -14.86
C ILE A 103 1.79 -3.03 -15.96
N ALA A 104 2.55 -2.11 -16.55
CA ALA A 104 2.10 -1.33 -17.72
C ALA A 104 1.86 -2.23 -18.94
N ALA A 105 2.71 -3.24 -19.18
CA ALA A 105 2.51 -4.23 -20.24
C ALA A 105 1.21 -5.03 -20.10
N LEU A 106 0.68 -5.14 -18.87
CA LEU A 106 -0.64 -5.72 -18.59
C LEU A 106 -1.80 -4.72 -18.73
N ASN A 107 -1.54 -3.52 -19.30
CA ASN A 107 -2.53 -2.45 -19.52
C ASN A 107 -3.14 -1.88 -18.23
N VAL A 108 -2.41 -1.96 -17.12
CA VAL A 108 -2.78 -1.33 -15.84
C VAL A 108 -2.37 0.14 -15.87
N ILE A 109 -3.29 1.03 -15.52
CA ILE A 109 -3.03 2.47 -15.45
C ILE A 109 -2.14 2.77 -14.22
N PRO A 110 -1.10 3.61 -14.35
CA PRO A 110 -0.31 4.03 -13.19
C PRO A 110 -1.17 4.65 -12.09
N PRO A 111 -0.79 4.51 -10.81
CA PRO A 111 -1.49 5.17 -9.72
C PRO A 111 -1.40 6.70 -9.86
N THR A 112 -2.34 7.42 -9.24
CA THR A 112 -2.31 8.89 -9.18
C THR A 112 -1.18 9.37 -8.27
N ILE A 113 -0.92 8.60 -7.19
CA ILE A 113 0.11 8.87 -6.19
C ILE A 113 0.88 7.57 -5.96
N GLU A 114 2.21 7.61 -6.09
CA GLU A 114 3.09 6.47 -5.83
C GLU A 114 4.14 6.85 -4.78
N PRO A 115 3.79 6.84 -3.48
CA PRO A 115 4.72 7.20 -2.41
C PRO A 115 5.73 6.08 -2.17
N TRP A 116 7.00 6.47 -1.96
CA TRP A 116 8.06 5.56 -1.56
C TRP A 116 8.19 5.57 -0.04
N ALA A 117 8.38 4.39 0.56
CA ALA A 117 8.43 4.29 2.03
C ALA A 117 9.59 5.10 2.63
N THR A 118 10.74 5.15 1.96
CA THR A 118 11.90 5.92 2.42
C THR A 118 11.66 7.43 2.44
N ASP A 119 10.78 7.96 1.59
CA ASP A 119 10.43 9.39 1.57
C ASP A 119 9.60 9.81 2.79
N HIS A 120 9.04 8.84 3.53
CA HIS A 120 8.11 9.05 4.65
C HIS A 120 8.61 8.51 6.00
N VAL A 121 9.91 8.26 6.11
CA VAL A 121 10.50 7.73 7.36
C VAL A 121 10.31 8.70 8.53
N GLN A 122 10.41 10.02 8.29
CA GLN A 122 10.23 11.00 9.37
C GLN A 122 8.80 10.97 9.92
N GLU A 123 7.80 10.90 9.06
CA GLU A 123 6.39 10.79 9.47
C GLU A 123 6.11 9.49 10.24
N MET A 124 6.76 8.38 9.84
CA MET A 124 6.67 7.11 10.57
C MET A 124 7.29 7.23 11.96
N ILE A 125 8.42 7.93 12.11
CA ILE A 125 9.06 8.20 13.41
C ILE A 125 8.12 9.05 14.29
N ASP A 126 7.57 10.14 13.77
CA ASP A 126 6.71 11.06 14.49
C ASP A 126 5.43 10.37 15.01
N ILE A 127 4.82 9.50 14.18
CA ILE A 127 3.67 8.68 14.58
C ILE A 127 4.08 7.70 15.67
N THR A 128 5.22 7.02 15.50
CA THR A 128 5.72 6.02 16.45
C THR A 128 6.01 6.65 17.80
N GLU A 129 6.70 7.80 17.85
CA GLU A 129 6.96 8.54 19.08
C GLU A 129 5.66 8.97 19.77
N THR A 130 4.67 9.38 18.99
CA THR A 130 3.35 9.76 19.51
C THR A 130 2.65 8.56 20.16
N LEU A 131 2.72 7.37 19.53
CA LEU A 131 2.15 6.13 20.08
C LEU A 131 2.86 5.73 21.39
N VAL A 132 4.20 5.81 21.43
CA VAL A 132 4.98 5.53 22.66
C VAL A 132 4.59 6.52 23.77
N ARG A 133 4.56 7.82 23.48
CA ARG A 133 4.19 8.86 24.45
C ARG A 133 2.77 8.68 25.00
N ARG A 134 1.85 8.17 24.19
CA ARG A 134 0.45 7.89 24.59
C ARG A 134 0.26 6.51 25.25
N GLY A 135 1.31 5.69 25.37
CA GLY A 135 1.24 4.36 25.97
C GLY A 135 0.62 3.27 25.07
N TYR A 136 0.46 3.55 23.78
CA TYR A 136 -0.01 2.57 22.78
C TYR A 136 1.11 1.75 22.15
N ALA A 137 2.35 2.17 22.33
CA ALA A 137 3.54 1.44 21.90
C ALA A 137 4.62 1.46 22.97
N TYR A 138 5.56 0.53 22.90
CA TYR A 138 6.68 0.42 23.83
C TYR A 138 7.98 0.08 23.12
N VAL A 139 9.10 0.56 23.68
CA VAL A 139 10.44 0.29 23.16
C VAL A 139 10.91 -1.07 23.68
N GLY A 140 11.24 -1.98 22.77
CA GLY A 140 11.85 -3.27 23.07
C GLY A 140 13.34 -3.31 22.66
N LYS A 141 13.97 -4.45 22.84
CA LYS A 141 15.41 -4.63 22.51
C LYS A 141 15.72 -4.51 21.01
N GLN A 142 14.76 -4.82 20.14
CA GLN A 142 14.94 -4.91 18.69
C GLN A 142 14.07 -3.91 17.91
N GLY A 143 13.39 -2.98 18.57
CA GLY A 143 12.54 -2.00 17.92
C GLY A 143 11.41 -1.51 18.83
N VAL A 144 10.45 -0.85 18.21
CA VAL A 144 9.24 -0.35 18.87
C VAL A 144 8.06 -1.25 18.51
N TRP A 145 7.28 -1.60 19.52
CA TRP A 145 6.17 -2.53 19.39
C TRP A 145 4.85 -1.87 19.77
N PHE A 146 3.82 -2.08 18.95
CA PHE A 146 2.46 -1.66 19.29
C PHE A 146 1.88 -2.57 20.38
N SER A 147 1.25 -1.97 21.38
CA SER A 147 0.58 -2.69 22.45
C SER A 147 -0.82 -3.15 22.00
N VAL A 148 -0.92 -4.35 21.45
CA VAL A 148 -2.19 -4.92 20.96
C VAL A 148 -3.30 -4.86 22.02
N LYS A 149 -2.96 -5.04 23.31
CA LYS A 149 -3.92 -4.98 24.42
C LYS A 149 -4.51 -3.58 24.67
N SER A 150 -3.88 -2.53 24.14
CA SER A 150 -4.37 -1.16 24.26
C SER A 150 -5.45 -0.79 23.22
N MET A 151 -5.77 -1.71 22.29
CA MET A 151 -6.77 -1.52 21.25
C MET A 151 -7.86 -2.60 21.38
N GLU A 152 -9.01 -2.24 21.95
CA GLU A 152 -10.13 -3.16 22.24
C GLU A 152 -10.67 -3.89 21.00
N ASP A 153 -10.59 -3.23 19.84
CA ASP A 153 -11.09 -3.76 18.59
C ASP A 153 -9.99 -4.27 17.64
N TYR A 154 -8.80 -4.54 18.17
CA TYR A 154 -7.74 -5.18 17.39
C TYR A 154 -8.20 -6.52 16.80
N GLY A 155 -7.94 -6.70 15.50
CA GLY A 155 -8.34 -7.92 14.78
C GLY A 155 -9.74 -7.89 14.14
N LYS A 156 -10.51 -6.80 14.24
CA LYS A 156 -11.83 -6.70 13.58
C LYS A 156 -11.80 -6.87 12.06
N LEU A 157 -10.65 -6.63 11.44
CA LEU A 157 -10.44 -6.76 9.99
C LEU A 157 -9.76 -8.08 9.60
N SER A 158 -9.57 -9.02 10.51
CA SER A 158 -8.95 -10.32 10.27
C SER A 158 -9.91 -11.49 10.41
#